data_33c6d6b35a3da4938944cb4fc85b788b
#
_entry.id   33c6d6b35a3da4938944cb4fc85b788b
#
_cell.length_a   1.000
_cell.length_b   1.000
_cell.length_c   1.000
_cell.angle_alpha   90.00
_cell.angle_beta   90.00
_cell.angle_gamma   90.00
#
_symmetry.space_group_name_H-M   'P 1'
#
loop_
_entity.id
_entity.type
_entity.pdbx_description
1 polymer ?
#
loop_
_entity_poly.entity_id
_entity_poly.type
_entity_poly.pdbx_seq_one_letter_code
_entity_poly.pdbx_strand_id
1 'polypeptide(L)'
;MSKQEIEAVVPAGEGERWSLYDEWHDPFEHKNGPILCRDLEGDAASVTTPLEFGFRSQDDHCNVAGAVHGGWLLTFADVCMANSALRCLTLASPAPQPGQGTPSLCTISLHMDFADRVGPGKWVTCAPEVYKRTKTHLFVRSLGKQGDRVLFSASASYRSFLIQAML
;
A
#
# COMPACT_ATOMS: atom_id res chain seq x y z
N MET A 1 1.61 9.71 13.78
CA MET A 1 2.37 10.90 13.34
C MET A 1 1.49 12.13 13.43
N SER A 2 2.04 13.26 13.91
CA SER A 2 1.38 14.57 13.84
C SER A 2 1.41 15.11 12.40
N LYS A 3 0.58 16.14 12.12
CA LYS A 3 0.59 16.81 10.81
C LYS A 3 1.99 17.35 10.44
N GLN A 4 2.74 17.88 11.40
CA GLN A 4 4.10 18.38 11.19
C GLN A 4 5.09 17.27 10.82
N GLU A 5 4.96 16.09 11.43
CA GLU A 5 5.79 14.92 11.08
C GLU A 5 5.47 14.39 9.69
N ILE A 6 4.20 14.42 9.25
CA ILE A 6 3.83 14.07 7.88
C ILE A 6 4.42 15.08 6.89
N GLU A 7 4.29 16.38 7.14
CA GLU A 7 4.85 17.46 6.29
C GLU A 7 6.38 17.34 6.13
N ALA A 8 7.08 16.81 7.14
CA ALA A 8 8.53 16.62 7.08
C ALA A 8 8.97 15.47 6.15
N VAL A 9 8.12 14.50 5.91
CA VAL A 9 8.47 13.29 5.10
C VAL A 9 7.90 13.31 3.69
N VAL A 10 6.80 14.02 3.43
CA VAL A 10 6.19 14.13 2.10
C VAL A 10 6.90 15.20 1.24
N PRO A 11 6.65 15.25 -0.08
CA PRO A 11 7.09 16.37 -0.91
C PRO A 11 6.54 17.72 -0.41
N ALA A 12 7.32 18.78 -0.56
CA ALA A 12 6.94 20.11 -0.09
C ALA A 12 5.60 20.57 -0.70
N GLY A 13 4.69 21.05 0.16
CA GLY A 13 3.37 21.52 -0.23
C GLY A 13 2.31 20.42 -0.38
N GLU A 14 2.62 19.15 -0.14
CA GLU A 14 1.68 18.03 -0.28
C GLU A 14 1.19 17.46 1.07
N GLY A 15 1.66 17.97 2.21
CA GLY A 15 1.40 17.39 3.54
C GLY A 15 -0.08 17.21 3.89
N GLU A 16 -0.95 18.13 3.45
CA GLU A 16 -2.40 18.03 3.72
C GLU A 16 -3.12 16.92 2.95
N ARG A 17 -2.49 16.39 1.91
CA ARG A 17 -3.07 15.37 1.04
C ARG A 17 -2.75 13.95 1.50
N TRP A 18 -1.82 13.78 2.42
CA TRP A 18 -1.33 12.50 2.90
C TRP A 18 -1.72 12.27 4.35
N SER A 19 -2.05 11.04 4.68
CA SER A 19 -2.31 10.57 6.04
C SER A 19 -1.49 9.32 6.35
N LEU A 20 -1.23 9.08 7.65
CA LEU A 20 -0.63 7.82 8.04
C LEU A 20 -1.59 6.68 7.70
N TYR A 21 -1.08 5.68 7.03
CA TYR A 21 -1.82 4.44 6.84
C TYR A 21 -1.72 3.62 8.14
N ASP A 22 -2.67 3.79 9.04
CA ASP A 22 -2.65 3.22 10.41
C ASP A 22 -3.97 2.53 10.79
N GLU A 23 -4.76 2.11 9.82
CA GLU A 23 -6.05 1.52 10.13
C GLU A 23 -5.96 0.16 10.88
N TRP A 24 -4.80 -0.50 10.87
CA TRP A 24 -4.70 -1.87 11.31
C TRP A 24 -3.66 -2.18 12.40
N HIS A 25 -2.88 -1.21 12.86
CA HIS A 25 -1.82 -1.43 13.86
C HIS A 25 -0.95 -2.66 13.57
N ASP A 26 -0.60 -2.87 12.28
CA ASP A 26 0.27 -3.98 11.92
C ASP A 26 1.68 -3.74 12.50
N PRO A 27 2.15 -4.60 13.42
CA PRO A 27 3.45 -4.40 14.08
C PRO A 27 4.62 -4.41 13.09
N PHE A 28 4.48 -5.12 11.98
CA PHE A 28 5.50 -5.17 10.94
C PHE A 28 5.57 -3.87 10.14
N GLU A 29 4.41 -3.33 9.73
CA GLU A 29 4.33 -2.05 9.05
C GLU A 29 4.79 -0.91 9.95
N HIS A 30 4.39 -0.92 11.22
CA HIS A 30 4.82 0.07 12.21
C HIS A 30 6.34 0.09 12.40
N LYS A 31 7.00 -1.08 12.38
CA LYS A 31 8.46 -1.19 12.53
C LYS A 31 9.20 -0.71 11.28
N ASN A 32 8.65 -0.91 10.11
CA ASN A 32 9.31 -0.67 8.83
C ASN A 32 8.81 0.60 8.11
N GLY A 33 7.81 1.31 8.65
CA GLY A 33 7.24 2.53 8.10
C GLY A 33 8.01 3.81 8.45
N PRO A 34 7.41 4.99 8.34
CA PRO A 34 5.98 5.19 8.03
C PRO A 34 5.63 5.01 6.54
N ILE A 35 4.52 4.35 6.29
CA ILE A 35 3.86 4.34 4.98
C ILE A 35 2.67 5.29 5.07
N LEU A 36 2.59 6.23 4.16
CA LEU A 36 1.51 7.20 4.06
C LEU A 36 0.58 6.85 2.92
N CYS A 37 -0.67 7.27 2.98
CA CYS A 37 -1.62 7.10 1.90
C CYS A 37 -2.42 8.38 1.63
N ARG A 38 -2.94 8.47 0.41
CA ARG A 38 -3.93 9.46 0.03
C ARG A 38 -4.95 8.86 -0.93
N ASP A 39 -6.17 9.41 -0.91
CA ASP A 39 -7.14 9.13 -1.96
C ASP A 39 -6.70 9.85 -3.25
N LEU A 40 -6.69 9.11 -4.36
CA LEU A 40 -6.60 9.73 -5.67
C LEU A 40 -8.00 10.19 -6.07
N GLU A 41 -8.13 11.43 -6.52
CA GLU A 41 -9.38 11.96 -7.05
C GLU A 41 -9.83 11.10 -8.24
N GLY A 42 -10.99 10.49 -8.11
CA GLY A 42 -11.60 9.62 -9.10
C GLY A 42 -13.09 9.52 -8.83
N ASP A 43 -13.84 9.01 -9.78
CA ASP A 43 -15.27 8.76 -9.61
C ASP A 43 -15.47 7.84 -8.38
N ALA A 44 -16.08 8.39 -7.32
CA ALA A 44 -16.36 7.67 -6.08
C ALA A 44 -17.25 6.42 -6.31
N ALA A 45 -17.84 6.28 -7.50
CA ALA A 45 -18.58 5.11 -7.94
C ALA A 45 -17.67 4.00 -8.51
N SER A 46 -16.41 4.27 -8.77
CA SER A 46 -15.48 3.24 -9.24
C SER A 46 -15.05 2.37 -8.07
N VAL A 47 -15.37 1.08 -8.14
CA VAL A 47 -14.91 0.03 -7.20
C VAL A 47 -13.38 -0.08 -7.16
N THR A 48 -12.70 0.62 -8.03
CA THR A 48 -11.26 0.69 -8.19
C THR A 48 -10.68 2.00 -7.67
N THR A 49 -11.35 2.72 -6.75
CA THR A 49 -10.84 4.01 -6.28
C THR A 49 -9.42 3.84 -5.76
N PRO A 50 -8.46 4.36 -6.49
CA PRO A 50 -7.08 4.08 -6.20
C PRO A 50 -6.65 4.87 -4.97
N LEU A 51 -6.08 4.14 -4.01
CA LEU A 51 -5.20 4.75 -3.02
C LEU A 51 -3.83 4.90 -3.65
N GLU A 52 -3.19 5.99 -3.40
CA GLU A 52 -1.76 6.12 -3.59
C GLU A 52 -1.08 6.02 -2.23
N PHE A 53 -0.03 5.21 -2.18
CA PHE A 53 0.81 5.05 -1.01
C PHE A 53 2.16 5.68 -1.27
N GLY A 54 2.83 6.13 -0.20
CA GLY A 54 4.15 6.70 -0.31
C GLY A 54 4.98 6.49 0.95
N PHE A 55 6.29 6.41 0.77
CA PHE A 55 7.24 6.44 1.87
C PHE A 55 8.46 7.28 1.50
N ARG A 56 9.10 7.86 2.52
CA ARG A 56 10.42 8.48 2.40
C ARG A 56 11.48 7.44 2.72
N SER A 57 12.33 7.11 1.74
CA SER A 57 13.42 6.16 1.96
C SER A 57 14.41 6.70 3.01
N GLN A 58 14.85 5.82 3.90
CA GLN A 58 15.79 6.09 4.98
C GLN A 58 17.04 5.23 4.81
N ASP A 59 18.10 5.54 5.55
CA ASP A 59 19.37 4.79 5.47
C ASP A 59 19.21 3.32 5.88
N ASP A 60 18.35 3.04 6.88
CA ASP A 60 18.05 1.68 7.35
C ASP A 60 17.19 0.85 6.38
N HIS A 61 16.58 1.49 5.38
CA HIS A 61 15.97 0.79 4.25
C HIS A 61 16.99 0.34 3.21
N CYS A 62 18.24 0.82 3.28
CA CYS A 62 19.23 0.65 2.24
C CYS A 62 20.14 -0.58 2.45
N ASN A 63 20.60 -1.13 1.36
CA ASN A 63 21.63 -2.16 1.33
C ASN A 63 23.03 -1.54 1.35
N VAL A 64 24.07 -2.39 1.43
CA VAL A 64 25.47 -1.95 1.47
C VAL A 64 25.92 -1.16 0.24
N ALA A 65 25.17 -1.21 -0.87
CA ALA A 65 25.43 -0.41 -2.08
C ALA A 65 24.75 0.97 -2.05
N GLY A 66 24.16 1.37 -0.92
CA GLY A 66 23.49 2.66 -0.74
C GLY A 66 22.19 2.81 -1.55
N ALA A 67 21.55 1.71 -1.89
CA ALA A 67 20.25 1.70 -2.54
C ALA A 67 19.22 1.02 -1.63
N VAL A 68 17.97 1.47 -1.69
CA VAL A 68 16.87 0.81 -0.98
C VAL A 68 16.86 -0.67 -1.32
N HIS A 69 16.84 -1.50 -0.30
CA HIS A 69 16.90 -2.96 -0.45
C HIS A 69 15.66 -3.46 -1.20
N GLY A 70 15.87 -4.38 -2.16
CA GLY A 70 14.77 -4.97 -2.93
C GLY A 70 13.69 -5.61 -2.05
N GLY A 71 14.10 -6.22 -0.93
CA GLY A 71 13.17 -6.75 0.07
C GLY A 71 12.26 -5.69 0.68
N TRP A 72 12.77 -4.48 0.94
CA TRP A 72 11.94 -3.36 1.39
C TRP A 72 10.94 -2.91 0.31
N LEU A 73 11.40 -2.75 -0.93
CA LEU A 73 10.50 -2.39 -2.03
C LEU A 73 9.41 -3.44 -2.25
N LEU A 74 9.74 -4.73 -2.09
CA LEU A 74 8.77 -5.82 -2.16
C LEU A 74 7.75 -5.76 -1.03
N THR A 75 8.21 -5.50 0.21
CA THR A 75 7.34 -5.26 1.37
C THR A 75 6.40 -4.09 1.14
N PHE A 76 6.93 -2.95 0.69
CA PHE A 76 6.13 -1.77 0.39
C PHE A 76 5.06 -2.07 -0.67
N ALA A 77 5.41 -2.77 -1.74
CA ALA A 77 4.45 -3.15 -2.78
C ALA A 77 3.37 -4.10 -2.26
N ASP A 78 3.72 -5.10 -1.42
CA ASP A 78 2.75 -6.03 -0.83
C ASP A 78 1.74 -5.28 0.06
N VAL A 79 2.24 -4.44 0.97
CA VAL A 79 1.41 -3.59 1.83
C VAL A 79 0.45 -2.74 1.01
N CYS A 80 0.95 -2.01 0.00
CA CYS A 80 0.13 -1.13 -0.85
C CYS A 80 -0.96 -1.93 -1.60
N MET A 81 -0.58 -3.06 -2.21
CA MET A 81 -1.50 -3.86 -3.01
C MET A 81 -2.53 -4.60 -2.14
N ALA A 82 -2.13 -5.13 -0.98
CA ALA A 82 -3.03 -5.77 -0.03
C ALA A 82 -4.08 -4.79 0.49
N ASN A 83 -3.65 -3.59 0.87
CA ASN A 83 -4.55 -2.57 1.40
C ASN A 83 -5.52 -2.01 0.34
N SER A 84 -5.07 -1.85 -0.90
CA SER A 84 -5.97 -1.52 -2.01
C SER A 84 -6.99 -2.64 -2.29
N ALA A 85 -6.57 -3.89 -2.22
CA ALA A 85 -7.47 -5.04 -2.36
C ALA A 85 -8.48 -5.10 -1.22
N LEU A 86 -8.06 -4.87 0.03
CA LEU A 86 -8.93 -4.85 1.19
C LEU A 86 -9.96 -3.72 1.11
N ARG A 87 -9.54 -2.52 0.71
CA ARG A 87 -10.46 -1.39 0.47
C ARG A 87 -11.51 -1.74 -0.60
N CYS A 88 -11.11 -2.37 -1.69
CA CYS A 88 -12.04 -2.85 -2.71
C CYS A 88 -13.08 -3.84 -2.15
N LEU A 89 -12.71 -4.69 -1.20
CA LEU A 89 -13.63 -5.59 -0.52
C LEU A 89 -14.60 -4.84 0.39
N THR A 90 -14.12 -3.90 1.19
CA THR A 90 -14.92 -3.15 2.16
C THR A 90 -15.91 -2.21 1.48
N LEU A 91 -15.48 -1.49 0.44
CA LEU A 91 -16.36 -0.60 -0.33
C LEU A 91 -17.47 -1.34 -1.09
N ALA A 92 -17.21 -2.56 -1.54
CA ALA A 92 -18.18 -3.37 -2.28
C ALA A 92 -19.06 -4.25 -1.37
N SER A 93 -18.85 -4.21 -0.07
CA SER A 93 -19.63 -4.98 0.91
C SER A 93 -20.60 -4.06 1.63
N PRO A 94 -21.85 -4.49 1.91
CA PRO A 94 -22.72 -3.76 2.82
C PRO A 94 -22.04 -3.63 4.19
N ALA A 95 -22.43 -2.61 4.94
CA ALA A 95 -21.90 -2.42 6.31
C ALA A 95 -21.95 -3.74 7.10
N PRO A 96 -20.88 -4.11 7.82
CA PRO A 96 -20.82 -5.36 8.57
C PRO A 96 -22.02 -5.48 9.51
N GLN A 97 -22.76 -6.57 9.41
CA GLN A 97 -23.83 -6.87 10.35
C GLN A 97 -23.23 -7.42 11.66
N PRO A 98 -23.84 -7.19 12.82
CA PRO A 98 -23.40 -7.81 14.07
C PRO A 98 -23.27 -9.32 13.91
N GLY A 99 -22.09 -9.88 14.23
CA GLY A 99 -21.77 -11.30 14.07
C GLY A 99 -21.26 -11.72 12.68
N GLN A 100 -21.20 -10.83 11.71
CA GLN A 100 -20.45 -11.07 10.48
C GLN A 100 -18.96 -10.80 10.73
N GLY A 101 -18.12 -11.72 10.26
CA GLY A 101 -16.66 -11.55 10.35
C GLY A 101 -16.16 -10.35 9.54
N THR A 102 -14.99 -9.85 9.91
CA THR A 102 -14.31 -8.77 9.20
C THR A 102 -13.61 -9.31 7.93
N PRO A 103 -13.76 -8.65 6.78
CA PRO A 103 -13.00 -9.01 5.58
C PRO A 103 -11.50 -8.96 5.84
N SER A 104 -10.80 -9.97 5.38
CA SER A 104 -9.35 -10.07 5.45
C SER A 104 -8.78 -10.70 4.19
N LEU A 105 -7.47 -10.62 4.04
CA LEU A 105 -6.74 -11.12 2.88
C LEU A 105 -5.55 -11.98 3.30
N CYS A 106 -5.20 -12.91 2.42
CA CYS A 106 -3.94 -13.64 2.48
C CYS A 106 -3.26 -13.53 1.12
N THR A 107 -2.00 -13.12 1.09
CA THR A 107 -1.18 -13.08 -0.12
C THR A 107 -0.94 -14.52 -0.60
N ILE A 108 -1.30 -14.80 -1.85
CA ILE A 108 -1.09 -16.10 -2.50
C ILE A 108 0.19 -16.06 -3.33
N SER A 109 0.35 -14.98 -4.09
CA SER A 109 1.54 -14.76 -4.90
C SER A 109 1.84 -13.28 -5.01
N LEU A 110 3.13 -12.99 -5.08
CA LEU A 110 3.66 -11.65 -5.30
C LEU A 110 4.85 -11.78 -6.22
N HIS A 111 4.83 -11.03 -7.30
CA HIS A 111 5.91 -10.95 -8.27
C HIS A 111 6.33 -9.49 -8.43
N MET A 112 7.64 -9.24 -8.56
CA MET A 112 8.18 -7.91 -8.77
C MET A 112 9.37 -7.95 -9.72
N ASP A 113 9.37 -7.04 -10.68
CA ASP A 113 10.50 -6.71 -11.54
C ASP A 113 11.09 -5.36 -11.10
N PHE A 114 12.36 -5.36 -10.74
CA PHE A 114 13.10 -4.15 -10.36
C PHE A 114 13.64 -3.48 -11.62
N ALA A 115 13.14 -2.28 -11.94
CA ALA A 115 13.51 -1.52 -13.12
C ALA A 115 14.65 -0.54 -12.87
N ASP A 116 14.71 0.04 -11.66
CA ASP A 116 15.74 1.01 -11.30
C ASP A 116 15.97 1.02 -9.78
N ARG A 117 17.10 1.61 -9.38
CA ARG A 117 17.49 1.77 -7.98
C ARG A 117 17.05 3.14 -7.42
N VAL A 118 16.78 3.21 -6.13
CA VAL A 118 16.52 4.45 -5.40
C VAL A 118 17.41 4.52 -4.17
N GLY A 119 18.01 5.67 -3.92
CA GLY A 119 18.84 5.91 -2.72
C GLY A 119 18.01 6.43 -1.54
N PRO A 120 18.66 6.73 -0.40
CA PRO A 120 18.02 7.30 0.77
C PRO A 120 17.50 8.73 0.54
N GLY A 121 16.57 9.18 1.38
CA GLY A 121 15.99 10.51 1.34
C GLY A 121 15.03 10.77 0.19
N LYS A 122 14.67 9.77 -0.60
CA LYS A 122 13.79 9.91 -1.78
C LYS A 122 12.35 9.56 -1.43
N TRP A 123 11.43 10.26 -2.05
CA TRP A 123 10.00 9.96 -1.96
C TRP A 123 9.63 8.93 -3.03
N VAL A 124 9.07 7.83 -2.60
CA VAL A 124 8.64 6.71 -3.46
C VAL A 124 7.15 6.53 -3.32
N THR A 125 6.44 6.40 -4.43
CA THR A 125 4.99 6.19 -4.46
C THR A 125 4.61 4.91 -5.17
N CYS A 126 3.42 4.40 -4.86
CA CYS A 126 2.82 3.22 -5.43
C CYS A 126 1.30 3.39 -5.45
N ALA A 127 0.69 3.28 -6.63
CA ALA A 127 -0.76 3.37 -6.81
C ALA A 127 -1.29 2.05 -7.39
N PRO A 128 -1.72 1.10 -6.53
CA PRO A 128 -2.18 -0.21 -6.97
C PRO A 128 -3.54 -0.15 -7.66
N GLU A 129 -3.71 -0.98 -8.66
CA GLU A 129 -4.96 -1.21 -9.37
C GLU A 129 -5.45 -2.65 -9.15
N VAL A 130 -6.66 -2.80 -8.59
CA VAL A 130 -7.36 -4.09 -8.56
C VAL A 130 -8.01 -4.31 -9.92
N TYR A 131 -7.33 -5.02 -10.82
CA TYR A 131 -7.82 -5.20 -12.19
C TYR A 131 -8.77 -6.39 -12.37
N LYS A 132 -8.84 -7.29 -11.38
CA LYS A 132 -9.78 -8.41 -11.38
C LYS A 132 -10.16 -8.81 -9.96
N ARG A 133 -11.46 -8.99 -9.75
CA ARG A 133 -12.04 -9.59 -8.55
C ARG A 133 -12.89 -10.80 -8.93
N THR A 134 -12.77 -11.86 -8.15
CA THR A 134 -13.65 -13.03 -8.17
C THR A 134 -14.36 -13.15 -6.82
N LYS A 135 -15.10 -14.24 -6.61
CA LYS A 135 -15.78 -14.49 -5.33
C LYS A 135 -14.78 -14.60 -4.16
N THR A 136 -13.58 -15.12 -4.40
CA THR A 136 -12.60 -15.46 -3.33
C THR A 136 -11.19 -14.94 -3.60
N HIS A 137 -10.92 -14.33 -4.76
CA HIS A 137 -9.59 -13.84 -5.11
C HIS A 137 -9.65 -12.44 -5.70
N LEU A 138 -8.60 -11.68 -5.43
CA LEU A 138 -8.34 -10.38 -6.02
C LEU A 138 -6.97 -10.43 -6.71
N PHE A 139 -6.88 -9.77 -7.87
CA PHE A 139 -5.67 -9.66 -8.66
C PHE A 139 -5.32 -8.18 -8.79
N VAL A 140 -4.11 -7.82 -8.38
CA VAL A 140 -3.65 -6.45 -8.25
C VAL A 140 -2.36 -6.27 -9.00
N ARG A 141 -2.16 -5.11 -9.59
CA ARG A 141 -0.89 -4.69 -10.19
C ARG A 141 -0.54 -3.28 -9.76
N SER A 142 0.74 -2.94 -9.79
CA SER A 142 1.21 -1.60 -9.47
C SER A 142 2.55 -1.28 -10.09
N LEU A 143 2.82 0.03 -10.21
CA LEU A 143 4.14 0.57 -10.50
C LEU A 143 4.61 1.39 -9.30
N GLY A 144 5.82 1.09 -8.82
CA GLY A 144 6.50 1.94 -7.85
C GLY A 144 7.30 3.01 -8.57
N LYS A 145 7.22 4.26 -8.12
CA LYS A 145 7.80 5.40 -8.80
C LYS A 145 8.53 6.35 -7.85
N GLN A 146 9.50 7.07 -8.39
CA GLN A 146 10.06 8.29 -7.82
C GLN A 146 9.81 9.43 -8.82
N GLY A 147 8.82 10.27 -8.57
CA GLY A 147 8.29 11.18 -9.59
C GLY A 147 7.82 10.38 -10.81
N ASP A 148 8.32 10.71 -12.01
CA ASP A 148 7.95 10.00 -13.24
C ASP A 148 8.80 8.74 -13.50
N ARG A 149 9.86 8.54 -12.73
CA ARG A 149 10.79 7.41 -12.91
C ARG A 149 10.22 6.14 -12.29
N VAL A 150 10.04 5.09 -13.11
CA VAL A 150 9.61 3.77 -12.66
C VAL A 150 10.77 3.06 -11.96
N LEU A 151 10.54 2.59 -10.74
CA LEU A 151 11.50 1.84 -9.93
C LEU A 151 11.23 0.34 -9.98
N PHE A 152 9.96 -0.03 -10.00
CA PHE A 152 9.55 -1.43 -10.09
C PHE A 152 8.16 -1.58 -10.71
N SER A 153 7.90 -2.77 -11.23
CA SER A 153 6.57 -3.27 -11.58
C SER A 153 6.24 -4.43 -10.68
N ALA A 154 5.03 -4.46 -10.11
CA ALA A 154 4.60 -5.53 -9.24
C ALA A 154 3.20 -6.04 -9.60
N SER A 155 2.97 -7.33 -9.36
CA SER A 155 1.66 -7.96 -9.44
C SER A 155 1.47 -8.96 -8.32
N ALA A 156 0.25 -9.05 -7.79
CA ALA A 156 -0.09 -9.95 -6.69
C ALA A 156 -1.47 -10.58 -6.87
N SER A 157 -1.66 -11.73 -6.26
CA SER A 157 -2.97 -12.33 -6.06
C SER A 157 -3.22 -12.58 -4.58
N TYR A 158 -4.44 -12.27 -4.15
CA TYR A 158 -4.89 -12.40 -2.77
C TYR A 158 -6.12 -13.28 -2.69
N ARG A 159 -6.21 -14.07 -1.62
CA ARG A 159 -7.42 -14.78 -1.25
C ARG A 159 -8.15 -14.00 -0.16
N SER A 160 -9.43 -13.71 -0.38
CA SER A 160 -10.29 -13.08 0.61
C SER A 160 -10.97 -14.11 1.50
N PHE A 161 -11.14 -13.78 2.78
CA PHE A 161 -11.87 -14.57 3.78
C PHE A 161 -12.45 -13.65 4.87
N LEU A 162 -13.25 -14.19 5.74
CA LEU A 162 -13.79 -13.47 6.90
C LEU A 162 -13.08 -13.96 8.16
N ILE A 163 -12.57 -13.02 8.95
CA ILE A 163 -12.09 -13.30 10.31
C ILE A 163 -13.30 -13.15 11.24
N GLN A 164 -13.65 -14.19 11.97
CA GLN A 164 -14.62 -14.08 13.05
C GLN A 164 -13.93 -13.41 14.24
N ALA A 165 -14.61 -12.42 14.86
CA ALA A 165 -14.12 -11.87 16.11
C ALA A 165 -13.97 -13.01 17.11
N MET A 166 -12.78 -13.21 17.64
CA MET A 166 -12.61 -14.05 18.83
C MET A 166 -13.34 -13.36 19.99
N LEU A 167 -14.40 -14.00 20.47
CA LEU A 167 -15.15 -13.59 21.67
C LEU A 167 -14.25 -13.66 22.90
#